data_b3f5cf304b1598e182f2dd63883f37c4
#
_entry.id   b3f5cf304b1598e182f2dd63883f37c4
#
_cell.length_a   1.000
_cell.length_b   1.000
_cell.length_c   1.000
_cell.angle_alpha   90.00
_cell.angle_beta   90.00
_cell.angle_gamma   90.00
#
_symmetry.space_group_name_H-M   'P 1'
#
loop_
_entity.id
_entity.type
_entity.pdbx_description
1 polymer ?
#
loop_
_entity_poly.entity_id
_entity_poly.type
_entity_poly.pdbx_seq_one_letter_code
_entity_poly.pdbx_strand_id
1 'polypeptide(L)'
;EAMKQLTEELFRYTVVLSAGPPELSEIDLREVLEASLLSFYGALTERKITPEIHLPKEPVLRKGNREVMSRVFGNILSNVLKYSDGDLKVELKENGELTFSNHARDLDEVQVGKLFDRFFTVETARGSTGLGLSIARTLMEQMGGKIVAGYEDGVLKIRLNVNE
;
A
#
# COMPACT_ATOMS: atom_id res chain seq x y z
N GLU A 1 -4.95 -8.86 19.59
CA GLU A 1 -3.66 -9.16 20.18
C GLU A 1 -2.55 -9.26 19.15
N ALA A 2 -1.35 -8.82 19.52
CA ALA A 2 -0.21 -8.82 18.62
C ALA A 2 0.18 -10.22 18.13
N MET A 3 0.16 -11.22 19.00
CA MET A 3 0.53 -12.58 18.62
C MET A 3 -0.47 -13.21 17.66
N LYS A 4 -1.74 -13.01 17.89
CA LYS A 4 -2.78 -13.51 16.98
C LYS A 4 -2.67 -12.86 15.63
N GLN A 5 -2.45 -11.54 15.58
CA GLN A 5 -2.30 -10.79 14.35
C GLN A 5 -1.06 -11.26 13.58
N LEU A 6 0.06 -11.48 14.27
CA LEU A 6 1.27 -11.98 13.66
C LEU A 6 1.06 -13.36 13.03
N THR A 7 0.37 -14.26 13.73
CA THR A 7 0.10 -15.59 13.22
C THR A 7 -0.76 -15.53 11.95
N GLU A 8 -1.79 -14.69 11.95
CA GLU A 8 -2.65 -14.51 10.79
C GLU A 8 -1.89 -13.95 9.60
N GLU A 9 -1.03 -12.95 9.83
CA GLU A 9 -0.24 -12.36 8.75
C GLU A 9 0.81 -13.32 8.20
N LEU A 10 1.46 -14.10 9.07
CA LEU A 10 2.40 -15.12 8.64
C LEU A 10 1.72 -16.16 7.75
N PHE A 11 0.51 -16.58 8.14
CA PHE A 11 -0.26 -17.53 7.36
C PHE A 11 -0.57 -16.95 5.97
N ARG A 12 -1.02 -15.72 5.90
CA ARG A 12 -1.29 -15.04 4.62
C ARG A 12 -0.06 -14.92 3.77
N TYR A 13 1.06 -14.58 4.38
CA TYR A 13 2.33 -14.47 3.66
C TYR A 13 2.75 -15.82 3.06
N THR A 14 2.60 -16.89 3.83
CA THR A 14 2.90 -18.24 3.37
C THR A 14 2.02 -18.64 2.19
N VAL A 15 0.71 -18.32 2.26
CA VAL A 15 -0.23 -18.60 1.17
C VAL A 15 0.18 -17.83 -0.09
N VAL A 16 0.54 -16.56 0.06
CA VAL A 16 0.99 -15.74 -1.07
C VAL A 16 2.21 -16.35 -1.75
N LEU A 17 3.20 -16.78 -0.96
CA LEU A 17 4.42 -17.37 -1.50
C LEU A 17 4.18 -18.71 -2.19
N SER A 18 3.25 -19.51 -1.68
CA SER A 18 2.99 -20.86 -2.20
C SER A 18 1.99 -20.90 -3.34
N ALA A 19 1.14 -19.88 -3.46
CA ALA A 19 0.09 -19.85 -4.48
C ALA A 19 0.60 -19.57 -5.88
N GLY A 20 1.82 -19.05 -6.01
CA GLY A 20 2.39 -18.67 -7.31
C GLY A 20 1.77 -17.39 -7.86
N PRO A 21 2.12 -17.02 -9.11
CA PRO A 21 1.60 -15.79 -9.72
C PRO A 21 0.08 -15.87 -9.90
N PRO A 22 -0.64 -14.77 -9.64
CA PRO A 22 -2.08 -14.74 -9.85
C PRO A 22 -2.43 -14.70 -11.34
N GLU A 23 -3.66 -15.07 -11.68
CA GLU A 23 -4.17 -14.86 -13.02
C GLU A 23 -4.29 -13.36 -13.28
N LEU A 24 -3.78 -12.92 -14.43
CA LEU A 24 -3.85 -11.53 -14.83
C LEU A 24 -4.94 -11.32 -15.87
N SER A 25 -5.69 -10.23 -15.69
CA SER A 25 -6.70 -9.79 -16.64
C SER A 25 -6.65 -8.28 -16.71
N GLU A 26 -7.40 -7.71 -17.64
CA GLU A 26 -7.50 -6.25 -17.70
C GLU A 26 -8.34 -5.75 -16.54
N ILE A 27 -7.78 -4.81 -15.77
CA ILE A 27 -8.49 -4.18 -14.66
C ILE A 27 -8.40 -2.67 -14.82
N ASP A 28 -9.37 -1.96 -14.24
CA ASP A 28 -9.36 -0.51 -14.17
C ASP A 28 -8.76 -0.10 -12.83
N LEU A 29 -7.52 0.40 -12.85
CA LEU A 29 -6.82 0.83 -11.62
C LEU A 29 -7.59 1.93 -10.90
N ARG A 30 -8.23 2.83 -11.65
CA ARG A 30 -9.01 3.91 -11.06
C ARG A 30 -10.16 3.36 -10.21
N GLU A 31 -10.88 2.39 -10.73
CA GLU A 31 -12.02 1.79 -10.02
C GLU A 31 -11.55 1.03 -8.77
N VAL A 32 -10.50 0.25 -8.89
CA VAL A 32 -9.97 -0.52 -7.74
C VAL A 32 -9.48 0.42 -6.65
N LEU A 33 -8.79 1.49 -7.04
CA LEU A 33 -8.30 2.49 -6.10
C LEU A 33 -9.45 3.21 -5.40
N GLU A 34 -10.48 3.62 -6.14
CA GLU A 34 -11.65 4.28 -5.54
C GLU A 34 -12.34 3.36 -4.53
N ALA A 35 -12.52 2.09 -4.88
CA ALA A 35 -13.13 1.13 -3.97
C ALA A 35 -12.32 0.94 -2.69
N SER A 36 -11.00 0.90 -2.82
CA SER A 36 -10.11 0.78 -1.66
C SER A 36 -10.17 2.00 -0.76
N LEU A 37 -10.17 3.20 -1.35
CA LEU A 37 -10.28 4.44 -0.58
C LEU A 37 -11.60 4.52 0.17
N LEU A 38 -12.70 4.11 -0.48
CA LEU A 38 -14.00 4.05 0.19
C LEU A 38 -13.99 3.08 1.35
N SER A 39 -13.38 1.93 1.17
CA SER A 39 -13.26 0.91 2.23
C SER A 39 -12.52 1.43 3.45
N PHE A 40 -11.54 2.32 3.26
CA PHE A 40 -10.74 2.88 4.35
C PHE A 40 -11.24 4.23 4.84
N TYR A 41 -12.32 4.75 4.26
CA TYR A 41 -12.80 6.10 4.60
C TYR A 41 -13.09 6.26 6.10
N GLY A 42 -13.76 5.27 6.70
CA GLY A 42 -14.06 5.31 8.13
C GLY A 42 -12.80 5.36 9.01
N ALA A 43 -11.83 4.50 8.71
CA ALA A 43 -10.59 4.46 9.47
C ALA A 43 -9.77 5.74 9.31
N LEU A 44 -9.73 6.28 8.09
CA LEU A 44 -9.06 7.56 7.83
C LEU A 44 -9.72 8.70 8.60
N THR A 45 -11.04 8.75 8.56
CA THR A 45 -11.81 9.77 9.29
C THR A 45 -11.57 9.69 10.79
N GLU A 46 -11.55 8.48 11.34
CA GLU A 46 -11.28 8.24 12.75
C GLU A 46 -9.91 8.78 13.16
N ARG A 47 -8.92 8.64 12.27
CA ARG A 47 -7.58 9.18 12.47
C ARG A 47 -7.48 10.66 12.07
N LYS A 48 -8.59 11.29 11.67
CA LYS A 48 -8.64 12.69 11.22
C LYS A 48 -7.76 12.96 10.01
N ILE A 49 -7.65 11.96 9.14
CA ILE A 49 -6.92 12.09 7.89
C ILE A 49 -7.92 12.33 6.77
N THR A 50 -7.80 13.46 6.08
CA THR A 50 -8.61 13.78 4.91
C THR A 50 -7.75 13.60 3.68
N PRO A 51 -8.01 12.58 2.84
CA PRO A 51 -7.17 12.36 1.68
C PRO A 51 -7.40 13.39 0.59
N GLU A 52 -6.31 13.82 -0.02
CA GLU A 52 -6.35 14.61 -1.24
C GLU A 52 -6.16 13.63 -2.39
N ILE A 53 -7.17 13.49 -3.23
CA ILE A 53 -7.21 12.45 -4.25
C ILE A 53 -7.22 13.07 -5.64
N HIS A 54 -6.27 12.67 -6.49
CA HIS A 54 -6.16 13.13 -7.87
C HIS A 54 -6.24 11.90 -8.79
N LEU A 55 -7.33 11.80 -9.53
CA LEU A 55 -7.58 10.70 -10.45
C LEU A 55 -7.80 11.25 -11.86
N PRO A 56 -7.40 10.51 -12.90
CA PRO A 56 -7.72 10.91 -14.27
C PRO A 56 -9.21 10.75 -14.53
N LYS A 57 -9.72 11.42 -15.56
CA LYS A 57 -11.14 11.34 -15.93
C LYS A 57 -11.50 9.99 -16.54
N GLU A 58 -10.56 9.41 -17.28
CA GLU A 58 -10.78 8.15 -17.98
C GLU A 58 -10.29 6.97 -17.15
N PRO A 59 -10.83 5.76 -17.40
CA PRO A 59 -10.29 4.57 -16.76
C PRO A 59 -8.81 4.37 -17.10
N VAL A 60 -8.08 3.77 -16.17
CA VAL A 60 -6.67 3.43 -16.38
C VAL A 60 -6.58 1.91 -16.42
N LEU A 61 -6.56 1.36 -17.62
CA LEU A 61 -6.59 -0.09 -17.82
C LEU A 61 -5.17 -0.67 -17.81
N ARG A 62 -4.99 -1.69 -17.01
CA ARG A 62 -3.70 -2.37 -16.87
C ARG A 62 -3.94 -3.85 -16.64
N LYS A 63 -2.95 -4.66 -16.96
CA LYS A 63 -3.01 -6.09 -16.66
C LYS A 63 -2.68 -6.31 -15.18
N GLY A 64 -3.58 -6.96 -14.48
CA GLY A 64 -3.42 -7.25 -13.07
C GLY A 64 -4.49 -8.17 -12.58
N ASN A 65 -4.60 -8.28 -11.27
CA ASN A 65 -5.64 -9.05 -10.60
C ASN A 65 -6.32 -8.13 -9.60
N ARG A 66 -7.64 -8.00 -9.72
CA ARG A 66 -8.39 -7.03 -8.92
C ARG A 66 -8.27 -7.30 -7.41
N GLU A 67 -8.40 -8.56 -7.00
CA GLU A 67 -8.29 -8.90 -5.57
C GLU A 67 -6.89 -8.63 -5.04
N VAL A 68 -5.88 -8.98 -5.82
CA VAL A 68 -4.48 -8.76 -5.43
C VAL A 68 -4.20 -7.26 -5.33
N MET A 69 -4.65 -6.46 -6.31
CA MET A 69 -4.49 -5.01 -6.24
C MET A 69 -5.19 -4.40 -5.04
N SER A 70 -6.41 -4.86 -4.73
CA SER A 70 -7.12 -4.41 -3.53
C SER A 70 -6.31 -4.68 -2.27
N ARG A 71 -5.66 -5.84 -2.20
CA ARG A 71 -4.83 -6.18 -1.05
C ARG A 71 -3.60 -5.30 -0.96
N VAL A 72 -2.96 -5.03 -2.09
CA VAL A 72 -1.82 -4.11 -2.15
C VAL A 72 -2.22 -2.73 -1.63
N PHE A 73 -3.31 -2.18 -2.15
CA PHE A 73 -3.80 -0.86 -1.71
C PHE A 73 -4.16 -0.87 -0.23
N GLY A 74 -4.80 -1.94 0.24
CA GLY A 74 -5.15 -2.06 1.66
C GLY A 74 -3.93 -2.06 2.56
N ASN A 75 -2.87 -2.75 2.16
CA ASN A 75 -1.64 -2.77 2.93
C ASN A 75 -0.96 -1.39 2.96
N ILE A 76 -1.00 -0.66 1.85
CA ILE A 76 -0.44 0.70 1.80
C ILE A 76 -1.27 1.64 2.66
N LEU A 77 -2.60 1.58 2.57
CA LEU A 77 -3.47 2.44 3.38
C LEU A 77 -3.36 2.12 4.87
N SER A 78 -3.18 0.85 5.23
CA SER A 78 -2.89 0.48 6.62
C SER A 78 -1.60 1.12 7.10
N ASN A 79 -0.59 1.17 6.23
CA ASN A 79 0.66 1.84 6.53
C ASN A 79 0.45 3.35 6.75
N VAL A 80 -0.39 3.97 5.94
CA VAL A 80 -0.75 5.39 6.12
C VAL A 80 -1.35 5.61 7.52
N LEU A 81 -2.26 4.74 7.93
CA LEU A 81 -2.90 4.84 9.26
C LEU A 81 -1.88 4.76 10.40
N LYS A 82 -0.78 4.01 10.20
CA LYS A 82 0.26 3.88 11.23
C LYS A 82 1.19 5.09 11.28
N TYR A 83 1.63 5.58 10.14
CA TYR A 83 2.76 6.51 10.07
C TYR A 83 2.39 7.93 9.71
N SER A 84 1.22 8.18 9.14
CA SER A 84 0.86 9.54 8.73
C SER A 84 0.73 10.48 9.92
N ASP A 85 1.25 11.68 9.76
CA ASP A 85 1.09 12.76 10.73
C ASP A 85 -0.31 13.39 10.68
N GLY A 86 -1.14 12.99 9.72
CA GLY A 86 -2.51 13.47 9.61
C GLY A 86 -2.95 13.81 8.20
N ASP A 87 -2.10 13.56 7.21
CA ASP A 87 -2.40 13.86 5.82
C ASP A 87 -2.22 12.61 4.94
N LEU A 88 -2.79 12.68 3.75
CA LEU A 88 -2.59 11.67 2.72
C LEU A 88 -2.87 12.32 1.37
N LYS A 89 -1.97 12.11 0.43
CA LYS A 89 -2.20 12.50 -0.95
C LYS A 89 -2.09 11.25 -1.82
N VAL A 90 -3.09 11.04 -2.67
CA VAL A 90 -3.13 9.91 -3.61
C VAL A 90 -3.24 10.47 -5.00
N GLU A 91 -2.34 10.07 -5.88
CA GLU A 91 -2.35 10.52 -7.26
C GLU A 91 -2.18 9.33 -8.20
N LEU A 92 -3.15 9.16 -9.09
CA LEU A 92 -3.06 8.17 -10.18
C LEU A 92 -2.94 8.95 -11.49
N LYS A 93 -1.88 8.67 -12.24
CA LYS A 93 -1.66 9.30 -13.53
C LYS A 93 -2.19 8.43 -14.66
N GLU A 94 -2.45 9.05 -15.80
CA GLU A 94 -2.95 8.34 -16.98
C GLU A 94 -2.01 7.23 -17.45
N ASN A 95 -0.71 7.39 -17.20
CA ASN A 95 0.29 6.38 -17.58
C ASN A 95 0.33 5.18 -16.62
N GLY A 96 -0.53 5.14 -15.59
CA GLY A 96 -0.59 4.05 -14.63
C GLY A 96 0.29 4.22 -13.40
N GLU A 97 1.07 5.28 -13.32
CA GLU A 97 1.87 5.55 -12.12
C GLU A 97 0.95 6.00 -10.99
N LEU A 98 1.09 5.36 -9.85
CA LEU A 98 0.28 5.64 -8.66
C LEU A 98 1.18 5.99 -7.49
N THR A 99 0.86 7.09 -6.80
CA THR A 99 1.65 7.56 -5.68
C THR A 99 0.77 7.78 -4.46
N PHE A 100 1.21 7.27 -3.31
CA PHE A 100 0.64 7.58 -2.01
C PHE A 100 1.69 8.35 -1.23
N SER A 101 1.37 9.53 -0.72
CA SER A 101 2.32 10.30 0.08
C SER A 101 1.66 10.89 1.31
N ASN A 102 2.43 10.98 2.38
CA ASN A 102 1.99 11.59 3.63
C ASN A 102 3.21 12.05 4.41
N HIS A 103 2.99 13.04 5.27
CA HIS A 103 4.04 13.41 6.21
C HIS A 103 4.19 12.33 7.26
N ALA A 104 5.43 12.00 7.61
CA ALA A 104 5.75 10.98 8.59
C ALA A 104 7.07 11.37 9.26
N ARG A 105 7.01 12.44 10.07
CA ARG A 105 8.22 13.04 10.68
C ARG A 105 8.90 12.14 11.69
N ASP A 106 8.18 11.16 12.22
CA ASP A 106 8.74 10.19 13.15
C ASP A 106 9.61 9.14 12.44
N LEU A 107 9.58 9.09 11.11
CA LEU A 107 10.43 8.21 10.33
C LEU A 107 11.73 8.94 9.93
N ASP A 108 12.72 8.17 9.51
CA ASP A 108 13.94 8.69 8.89
C ASP A 108 14.27 7.87 7.64
N GLU A 109 15.28 8.29 6.90
CA GLU A 109 15.66 7.61 5.65
C GLU A 109 16.06 6.16 5.85
N VAL A 110 16.71 5.85 6.97
CA VAL A 110 17.13 4.49 7.28
C VAL A 110 15.93 3.60 7.51
N GLN A 111 14.96 4.08 8.29
CA GLN A 111 13.73 3.35 8.55
C GLN A 111 12.91 3.15 7.29
N VAL A 112 12.80 4.18 6.45
CA VAL A 112 12.07 4.07 5.17
C VAL A 112 12.73 3.05 4.26
N GLY A 113 14.06 2.98 4.25
CA GLY A 113 14.79 1.96 3.49
C GLY A 113 14.48 0.53 3.92
N LYS A 114 13.93 0.35 5.11
CA LYS A 114 13.59 -0.96 5.66
C LYS A 114 12.10 -1.27 5.65
N LEU A 115 11.27 -0.36 5.13
CA LEU A 115 9.80 -0.53 5.21
C LEU A 115 9.29 -1.80 4.52
N PHE A 116 10.00 -2.28 3.50
CA PHE A 116 9.61 -3.50 2.80
C PHE A 116 10.24 -4.76 3.39
N ASP A 117 11.09 -4.63 4.40
CA ASP A 117 11.69 -5.78 5.07
C ASP A 117 10.63 -6.46 5.93
N ARG A 118 10.64 -7.80 5.94
CA ARG A 118 9.71 -8.55 6.77
C ARG A 118 9.94 -8.23 8.24
N PHE A 119 8.84 -8.08 8.96
CA PHE A 119 8.81 -7.82 10.40
C PHE A 119 9.38 -6.46 10.82
N PHE A 120 9.78 -5.62 9.85
CA PHE A 120 10.18 -4.27 10.21
C PHE A 120 8.96 -3.44 10.57
N THR A 121 9.02 -2.78 11.72
CA THR A 121 8.02 -1.80 12.12
C THR A 121 8.68 -0.81 13.06
N VAL A 122 8.20 0.44 13.02
CA VAL A 122 8.65 1.44 13.97
C VAL A 122 7.96 1.16 15.31
N GLU A 123 8.70 1.26 16.38
CA GLU A 123 8.24 0.91 17.72
C GLU A 123 6.94 1.59 18.13
N THR A 124 6.71 2.82 17.65
CA THR A 124 5.50 3.57 17.96
C THR A 124 4.26 3.06 17.21
N ALA A 125 4.42 2.22 16.20
CA ALA A 125 3.30 1.74 15.38
C ALA A 125 2.63 0.55 16.06
N ARG A 126 1.52 0.81 16.71
CA ARG A 126 0.78 -0.22 17.44
C ARG A 126 0.08 -1.20 16.52
N GLY A 127 0.11 -2.47 16.91
CA GLY A 127 -0.59 -3.52 16.18
C GLY A 127 0.08 -3.87 14.85
N SER A 128 1.29 -3.39 14.62
CA SER A 128 2.02 -3.68 13.41
C SER A 128 2.88 -4.93 13.58
N THR A 129 2.83 -5.82 12.59
CA THR A 129 3.68 -7.01 12.55
C THR A 129 4.88 -6.84 11.63
N GLY A 130 4.89 -5.76 10.82
CA GLY A 130 5.95 -5.51 9.87
C GLY A 130 5.87 -6.35 8.60
N LEU A 131 4.72 -6.99 8.34
CA LEU A 131 4.54 -7.82 7.14
C LEU A 131 3.79 -7.12 6.01
N GLY A 132 2.98 -6.10 6.33
CA GLY A 132 2.07 -5.49 5.35
C GLY A 132 2.74 -5.02 4.06
N LEU A 133 3.81 -4.25 4.15
CA LEU A 133 4.48 -3.72 2.96
C LEU A 133 5.32 -4.78 2.25
N SER A 134 5.89 -5.75 2.98
CA SER A 134 6.62 -6.85 2.32
C SER A 134 5.65 -7.72 1.51
N ILE A 135 4.44 -7.94 2.01
CA ILE A 135 3.39 -8.64 1.25
C ILE A 135 3.00 -7.83 0.02
N ALA A 136 2.79 -6.53 0.17
CA ALA A 136 2.44 -5.67 -0.96
C ALA A 136 3.51 -5.75 -2.07
N ARG A 137 4.78 -5.72 -1.69
CA ARG A 137 5.87 -5.81 -2.65
C ARG A 137 5.87 -7.16 -3.38
N THR A 138 5.71 -8.25 -2.64
CA THR A 138 5.64 -9.58 -3.23
C THR A 138 4.49 -9.69 -4.23
N LEU A 139 3.32 -9.20 -3.85
CA LEU A 139 2.14 -9.23 -4.72
C LEU A 139 2.35 -8.39 -5.98
N MET A 140 2.95 -7.21 -5.85
CA MET A 140 3.26 -6.37 -7.01
C MET A 140 4.23 -7.08 -7.96
N GLU A 141 5.27 -7.69 -7.41
CA GLU A 141 6.25 -8.43 -8.21
C GLU A 141 5.62 -9.60 -8.94
N GLN A 142 4.69 -10.31 -8.29
CA GLN A 142 3.96 -11.41 -8.93
C GLN A 142 3.11 -10.94 -10.11
N MET A 143 2.65 -9.70 -10.10
CA MET A 143 1.90 -9.12 -11.21
C MET A 143 2.81 -8.46 -12.26
N GLY A 144 4.13 -8.52 -12.08
CA GLY A 144 5.08 -7.89 -12.98
C GLY A 144 5.23 -6.38 -12.77
N GLY A 145 4.72 -5.88 -11.66
CA GLY A 145 4.81 -4.46 -11.32
C GLY A 145 5.96 -4.16 -10.37
N LYS A 146 6.03 -2.90 -9.96
CA LYS A 146 7.04 -2.42 -9.03
C LYS A 146 6.43 -1.55 -7.95
N ILE A 147 7.04 -1.56 -6.78
CA ILE A 147 6.69 -0.67 -5.68
C ILE A 147 7.98 -0.18 -5.03
N VAL A 148 8.07 1.12 -4.81
CA VAL A 148 9.25 1.73 -4.18
C VAL A 148 8.80 2.75 -3.15
N ALA A 149 9.64 2.97 -2.14
CA ALA A 149 9.39 3.98 -1.12
C ALA A 149 10.52 5.01 -1.13
N GLY A 150 10.18 6.27 -0.96
CA GLY A 150 11.12 7.36 -0.84
C GLY A 150 10.76 8.24 0.35
N TYR A 151 11.73 8.99 0.84
CA TYR A 151 11.53 9.88 1.99
C TYR A 151 12.31 11.15 1.78
N GLU A 152 11.62 12.28 1.80
CA GLU A 152 12.25 13.59 1.58
C GLU A 152 11.45 14.65 2.31
N ASP A 153 12.14 15.51 3.05
CA ASP A 153 11.52 16.62 3.79
C ASP A 153 10.37 16.19 4.69
N GLY A 154 10.52 15.03 5.34
CA GLY A 154 9.52 14.50 6.26
C GLY A 154 8.34 13.85 5.56
N VAL A 155 8.38 13.69 4.25
CA VAL A 155 7.29 13.09 3.46
C VAL A 155 7.68 11.69 3.02
N LEU A 156 6.87 10.71 3.39
CA LEU A 156 6.97 9.34 2.90
C LEU A 156 6.16 9.24 1.62
N LYS A 157 6.78 8.73 0.56
CA LYS A 157 6.13 8.57 -0.73
C LYS A 157 6.29 7.12 -1.21
N ILE A 158 5.16 6.46 -1.46
CA ILE A 158 5.15 5.09 -1.99
C ILE A 158 4.63 5.16 -3.42
N ARG A 159 5.45 4.70 -4.36
CA ARG A 159 5.10 4.69 -5.79
C ARG A 159 4.92 3.27 -6.29
N LEU A 160 3.87 3.10 -7.09
CA LEU A 160 3.56 1.83 -7.72
C LEU A 160 3.49 2.01 -9.22
N ASN A 161 3.92 0.98 -9.93
CA ASN A 161 3.83 0.94 -11.38
C ASN A 161 3.35 -0.45 -11.77
N VAL A 162 2.21 -0.52 -12.45
CA VAL A 162 1.65 -1.79 -12.91
C VAL A 162 1.88 -1.86 -14.42
N ASN A 163 2.30 -3.02 -14.90
CA ASN A 163 2.59 -3.21 -16.32
C ASN A 163 1.36 -3.00 -17.21
N GLU A 164 1.60 -2.48 -18.38
CA GLU A 164 0.57 -2.32 -19.39
C GLU A 164 0.05 -3.65 -19.92
#